data_37e5909cc99393de3ee2fcda269b1eb2
#
_entry.id   37e5909cc99393de3ee2fcda269b1eb2
#
_cell.length_a   1.000
_cell.length_b   1.000
_cell.length_c   1.000
_cell.angle_alpha   90.00
_cell.angle_beta   90.00
_cell.angle_gamma   90.00
#
_symmetry.space_group_name_H-M   'P 1'
#
loop_
_entity.id
_entity.type
_entity.pdbx_description
1 polymer ?
#
loop_
_entity_poly.entity_id
_entity_poly.type
_entity_poly.pdbx_seq_one_letter_code
_entity_poly.pdbx_strand_id
1 'polypeptide(L)'
;MKLVYRILLHMSWALSLLLAAWAVLFYFTMIDEINDEVDDSLENYAEVLVKRNLAGRELPAAFLGSNNGYFLHDVSAEYAAARPHMVYSDEEIFIPEKDEEEPARVLRMIFRDREGSYKELTVMTPTIEKDDLQEAILWWIVYLYLFLLLTILLINILVLHRTLRPLYALLRWLDGYRVGGKNAPLAND
;
A
#
# COMPACT_ATOMS: atom_id res chain seq x y z
N MET A 1 13.40 -37.66 -16.30
CA MET A 1 12.65 -37.18 -15.10
C MET A 1 13.32 -35.99 -14.44
N LYS A 2 14.61 -36.05 -14.09
CA LYS A 2 15.31 -34.94 -13.40
C LYS A 2 15.29 -33.61 -14.15
N LEU A 3 15.26 -33.62 -15.51
CA LEU A 3 15.31 -32.40 -16.31
C LEU A 3 14.00 -31.57 -16.25
N VAL A 4 12.85 -32.23 -16.45
CA VAL A 4 11.52 -31.56 -16.43
C VAL A 4 11.23 -30.98 -15.04
N TYR A 5 11.53 -31.75 -13.98
CA TYR A 5 11.40 -31.27 -12.61
C TYR A 5 12.29 -30.04 -12.33
N ARG A 6 13.52 -30.06 -12.85
CA ARG A 6 14.47 -28.95 -12.68
C ARG A 6 13.98 -27.70 -13.42
N ILE A 7 13.45 -27.85 -14.65
CA ILE A 7 12.88 -26.72 -15.42
C ILE A 7 11.67 -26.10 -14.68
N LEU A 8 10.71 -26.95 -14.23
CA LEU A 8 9.55 -26.46 -13.48
C LEU A 8 9.95 -25.77 -12.18
N LEU A 9 10.93 -26.29 -11.46
CA LEU A 9 11.44 -25.68 -10.25
C LEU A 9 12.03 -24.29 -10.53
N HIS A 10 12.84 -24.13 -11.59
CA HIS A 10 13.43 -22.84 -11.94
C HIS A 10 12.35 -21.85 -12.41
N MET A 11 11.36 -22.28 -13.17
CA MET A 11 10.23 -21.42 -13.57
C MET A 11 9.41 -20.99 -12.35
N SER A 12 9.14 -21.89 -11.41
CA SER A 12 8.43 -21.53 -10.17
C SER A 12 9.21 -20.53 -9.33
N TRP A 13 10.52 -20.69 -9.24
CA TRP A 13 11.40 -19.75 -8.54
C TRP A 13 11.42 -18.38 -9.21
N ALA A 14 11.56 -18.34 -10.52
CA ALA A 14 11.53 -17.08 -11.27
C ALA A 14 10.20 -16.35 -11.11
N LEU A 15 9.08 -17.10 -11.19
CA LEU A 15 7.75 -16.53 -11.01
C LEU A 15 7.52 -16.04 -9.56
N SER A 16 8.00 -16.79 -8.57
CA SER A 16 7.93 -16.40 -7.15
C SER A 16 8.72 -15.11 -6.89
N LEU A 17 9.93 -14.97 -7.45
CA LEU A 17 10.71 -13.74 -7.33
C LEU A 17 10.04 -12.55 -8.02
N LEU A 18 9.44 -12.77 -9.19
CA LEU A 18 8.70 -11.73 -9.90
C LEU A 18 7.50 -11.25 -9.06
N LEU A 19 6.73 -12.19 -8.49
CA LEU A 19 5.60 -11.86 -7.61
C LEU A 19 6.05 -11.14 -6.33
N ALA A 20 7.19 -11.52 -5.74
CA ALA A 20 7.74 -10.84 -4.58
C ALA A 20 8.14 -9.39 -4.91
N ALA A 21 8.80 -9.18 -6.05
CA ALA A 21 9.14 -7.83 -6.52
C ALA A 21 7.88 -6.98 -6.75
N TRP A 22 6.83 -7.55 -7.35
CA TRP A 22 5.54 -6.90 -7.55
C TRP A 22 4.84 -6.56 -6.22
N ALA A 23 4.85 -7.47 -5.25
CA ALA A 23 4.25 -7.24 -3.94
C ALA A 23 4.94 -6.08 -3.20
N VAL A 24 6.28 -6.01 -3.27
CA VAL A 24 7.05 -4.91 -2.69
C VAL A 24 6.74 -3.57 -3.38
N LEU A 25 6.72 -3.53 -4.71
CA LEU A 25 6.37 -2.32 -5.45
C LEU A 25 4.95 -1.87 -5.14
N PHE A 26 4.00 -2.79 -5.11
CA PHE A 26 2.61 -2.50 -4.79
C PHE A 26 2.46 -1.92 -3.38
N TYR A 27 3.17 -2.50 -2.39
CA TYR A 27 3.16 -1.98 -1.02
C TYR A 27 3.61 -0.52 -0.97
N PHE A 28 4.77 -0.20 -1.56
CA PHE A 28 5.28 1.18 -1.54
C PHE A 28 4.34 2.15 -2.27
N THR A 29 3.80 1.76 -3.43
CA THR A 29 2.83 2.58 -4.15
C THR A 29 1.57 2.86 -3.31
N MET A 30 1.06 1.86 -2.58
CA MET A 30 -0.10 2.04 -1.71
C MET A 30 0.20 2.95 -0.51
N ILE A 31 1.41 2.87 0.06
CA ILE A 31 1.82 3.77 1.15
C ILE A 31 1.94 5.21 0.65
N ASP A 32 2.53 5.42 -0.53
CA ASP A 32 2.63 6.75 -1.13
C ASP A 32 1.23 7.33 -1.39
N GLU A 33 0.31 6.54 -1.96
CA GLU A 33 -1.08 6.95 -2.21
C GLU A 33 -1.83 7.34 -0.94
N ILE A 34 -1.63 6.56 0.16
CA ILE A 34 -2.25 6.88 1.46
C ILE A 34 -1.70 8.22 2.01
N ASN A 35 -0.40 8.48 1.85
CA ASN A 35 0.22 9.72 2.29
C ASN A 35 -0.33 10.91 1.50
N ASP A 36 -0.40 10.77 0.17
CA ASP A 36 -0.92 11.80 -0.71
C ASP A 36 -2.40 12.09 -0.41
N GLU A 37 -3.23 11.08 -0.16
CA GLU A 37 -4.65 11.27 0.22
C GLU A 37 -4.82 12.02 1.55
N VAL A 38 -3.94 11.74 2.53
CA VAL A 38 -3.95 12.48 3.81
C VAL A 38 -3.55 13.94 3.59
N ASP A 39 -2.53 14.21 2.79
CA ASP A 39 -2.08 15.57 2.46
C ASP A 39 -3.17 16.35 1.70
N ASP A 40 -3.81 15.73 0.71
CA ASP A 40 -4.94 16.30 -0.03
C ASP A 40 -6.14 16.59 0.87
N SER A 41 -6.43 15.71 1.81
CA SER A 41 -7.50 15.90 2.80
C SER A 41 -7.23 17.10 3.70
N LEU A 42 -5.99 17.26 4.18
CA LEU A 42 -5.55 18.42 4.97
C LEU A 42 -5.65 19.71 4.17
N GLU A 43 -5.20 19.71 2.91
CA GLU A 43 -5.27 20.88 2.02
C GLU A 43 -6.72 21.30 1.78
N ASN A 44 -7.59 20.37 1.44
CA ASN A 44 -9.02 20.62 1.24
C ASN A 44 -9.66 21.23 2.49
N TYR A 45 -9.33 20.72 3.68
CA TYR A 45 -9.85 21.24 4.94
C TYR A 45 -9.30 22.65 5.22
N ALA A 46 -8.00 22.88 5.01
CA ALA A 46 -7.37 24.19 5.15
C ALA A 46 -8.02 25.22 4.20
N GLU A 47 -8.22 24.86 2.92
CA GLU A 47 -8.91 25.72 1.96
C GLU A 47 -10.32 26.13 2.41
N VAL A 48 -11.09 25.19 2.95
CA VAL A 48 -12.44 25.48 3.46
C VAL A 48 -12.38 26.49 4.60
N LEU A 49 -11.42 26.34 5.51
CA LEU A 49 -11.24 27.26 6.64
C LEU A 49 -10.79 28.64 6.15
N VAL A 50 -9.83 28.72 5.23
CA VAL A 50 -9.39 29.98 4.62
C VAL A 50 -10.55 30.67 3.90
N LYS A 51 -11.32 29.95 3.09
CA LYS A 51 -12.51 30.49 2.39
C LYS A 51 -13.56 31.01 3.37
N ARG A 52 -13.77 30.35 4.51
CA ARG A 52 -14.68 30.81 5.58
C ARG A 52 -14.18 32.10 6.24
N ASN A 53 -12.89 32.17 6.56
CA ASN A 53 -12.26 33.35 7.14
C ASN A 53 -12.37 34.55 6.16
N LEU A 54 -12.01 34.35 4.89
CA LEU A 54 -12.15 35.32 3.82
C LEU A 54 -13.60 35.71 3.54
N ALA A 55 -14.58 34.86 3.84
CA ALA A 55 -16.01 35.16 3.77
C ALA A 55 -16.50 36.03 4.97
N GLY A 56 -15.64 36.38 5.91
CA GLY A 56 -15.95 37.17 7.10
C GLY A 56 -16.66 36.40 8.18
N ARG A 57 -16.58 35.07 8.17
CA ARG A 57 -17.04 34.24 9.28
C ARG A 57 -15.91 34.13 10.30
N GLU A 58 -16.20 34.54 11.53
CA GLU A 58 -15.26 34.39 12.63
C GLU A 58 -14.99 32.90 12.86
N LEU A 59 -13.71 32.52 12.78
CA LEU A 59 -13.22 31.20 13.15
C LEU A 59 -12.64 31.28 14.57
N PRO A 60 -12.90 30.32 15.46
CA PRO A 60 -12.17 30.20 16.71
C PRO A 60 -10.67 30.15 16.46
N ALA A 61 -9.86 30.68 17.38
CA ALA A 61 -8.41 30.64 17.27
C ALA A 61 -7.86 29.20 17.31
N ALA A 62 -8.64 28.26 17.90
CA ALA A 62 -8.30 26.86 17.94
C ALA A 62 -9.59 26.02 17.93
N PHE A 63 -9.50 24.89 17.26
CA PHE A 63 -10.50 23.83 17.31
C PHE A 63 -9.78 22.47 17.29
N LEU A 64 -10.09 21.63 18.23
CA LEU A 64 -9.57 20.26 18.31
C LEU A 64 -10.77 19.32 18.28
N GLY A 65 -10.95 18.65 17.16
CA GLY A 65 -11.96 17.59 16.98
C GLY A 65 -11.29 16.22 16.96
N SER A 66 -12.09 15.16 17.06
CA SER A 66 -11.58 13.79 17.05
C SER A 66 -10.80 13.40 15.78
N ASN A 67 -11.16 13.96 14.64
CA ASN A 67 -10.54 13.60 13.35
C ASN A 67 -9.65 14.70 12.79
N ASN A 68 -10.01 15.97 12.98
CA ASN A 68 -9.24 17.10 12.48
C ASN A 68 -9.24 18.22 13.50
N GLY A 69 -8.08 18.86 13.65
CA GLY A 69 -7.93 20.05 14.46
C GLY A 69 -7.33 21.18 13.64
N TYR A 70 -7.47 22.41 14.14
CA TYR A 70 -6.73 23.54 13.58
C TYR A 70 -6.40 24.59 14.64
N PHE A 71 -5.32 25.33 14.37
CA PHE A 71 -4.96 26.56 15.07
C PHE A 71 -4.83 27.70 14.04
N LEU A 72 -5.29 28.88 14.43
CA LEU A 72 -5.20 30.09 13.63
C LEU A 72 -4.50 31.18 14.42
N HIS A 73 -3.36 31.65 13.93
CA HIS A 73 -2.54 32.67 14.58
C HIS A 73 -2.27 33.83 13.64
N ASP A 74 -2.23 35.08 14.20
CA ASP A 74 -1.75 36.23 13.47
C ASP A 74 -0.22 36.20 13.44
N VAL A 75 0.35 36.45 12.25
CA VAL A 75 1.80 36.45 12.07
C VAL A 75 2.28 37.73 11.42
N SER A 76 3.54 38.11 11.67
CA SER A 76 4.12 39.29 11.05
C SER A 76 4.38 39.08 9.55
N ALA A 77 4.41 40.22 8.80
CA ALA A 77 4.76 40.16 7.39
C ALA A 77 6.19 39.63 7.14
N GLU A 78 7.10 39.88 8.07
CA GLU A 78 8.47 39.38 8.02
C GLU A 78 8.52 37.88 8.19
N TYR A 79 7.74 37.32 9.13
CA TYR A 79 7.58 35.87 9.34
C TYR A 79 6.99 35.21 8.09
N ALA A 80 5.96 35.80 7.49
CA ALA A 80 5.31 35.31 6.30
C ALA A 80 6.24 35.31 5.07
N ALA A 81 7.09 36.33 4.94
CA ALA A 81 8.05 36.43 3.82
C ALA A 81 9.22 35.42 3.93
N ALA A 82 9.58 35.00 5.16
CA ALA A 82 10.71 34.14 5.43
C ALA A 82 10.37 32.65 5.28
N ARG A 83 9.10 32.29 5.09
CA ARG A 83 8.63 30.89 5.07
C ARG A 83 7.86 30.56 3.80
N PRO A 84 7.87 29.29 3.38
CA PRO A 84 7.03 28.86 2.26
C PRO A 84 5.53 28.98 2.63
N HIS A 85 4.71 29.17 1.62
CA HIS A 85 3.26 29.35 1.78
C HIS A 85 2.56 28.15 2.40
N MET A 86 3.13 26.95 2.20
CA MET A 86 2.56 25.67 2.61
C MET A 86 3.68 24.71 3.00
N VAL A 87 3.55 24.06 4.14
CA VAL A 87 4.53 23.08 4.67
C VAL A 87 3.79 21.97 5.35
N TYR A 88 4.13 20.73 4.96
CA TYR A 88 3.68 19.51 5.62
C TYR A 88 4.76 18.99 6.57
N SER A 89 4.36 18.50 7.73
CA SER A 89 5.23 17.88 8.72
C SER A 89 4.51 16.78 9.48
N ASP A 90 5.26 15.79 9.96
CA ASP A 90 4.76 14.81 10.91
C ASP A 90 5.17 15.26 12.31
N GLU A 91 4.22 15.38 13.23
CA GLU A 91 4.43 15.91 14.58
C GLU A 91 3.62 15.10 15.59
N GLU A 92 4.07 15.09 16.85
CA GLU A 92 3.27 14.58 17.95
C GLU A 92 2.39 15.71 18.47
N ILE A 93 1.09 15.47 18.56
CA ILE A 93 0.11 16.43 19.09
C ILE A 93 -0.56 15.88 20.32
N PHE A 94 -0.76 16.74 21.31
CA PHE A 94 -1.53 16.39 22.50
C PHE A 94 -3.03 16.48 22.19
N ILE A 95 -3.76 15.38 22.40
CA ILE A 95 -5.22 15.32 22.24
C ILE A 95 -5.87 15.37 23.61
N PRO A 96 -6.50 16.52 23.99
CA PRO A 96 -7.06 16.70 25.31
C PRO A 96 -8.16 15.70 25.69
N GLU A 97 -8.89 15.19 24.68
CA GLU A 97 -9.98 14.23 24.91
C GLU A 97 -9.48 12.86 25.36
N LYS A 98 -8.26 12.50 24.98
CA LYS A 98 -7.64 11.20 25.28
C LYS A 98 -6.57 11.29 26.38
N ASP A 99 -6.12 12.51 26.70
CA ASP A 99 -5.00 12.81 27.62
C ASP A 99 -3.69 12.12 27.19
N GLU A 100 -3.48 11.99 25.85
CA GLU A 100 -2.35 11.31 25.25
C GLU A 100 -1.75 12.15 24.10
N GLU A 101 -0.45 11.96 23.83
CA GLU A 101 0.22 12.47 22.63
C GLU A 101 0.05 11.45 21.50
N GLU A 102 -0.44 11.92 20.36
CA GLU A 102 -0.64 11.09 19.18
C GLU A 102 0.15 11.65 17.99
N PRO A 103 0.73 10.76 17.15
CA PRO A 103 1.33 11.20 15.91
C PRO A 103 0.26 11.77 14.98
N ALA A 104 0.58 12.91 14.37
CA ALA A 104 -0.32 13.61 13.47
C ALA A 104 0.41 14.14 12.25
N ARG A 105 -0.28 14.13 11.12
CA ARG A 105 0.12 14.88 9.93
C ARG A 105 -0.36 16.33 10.08
N VAL A 106 0.53 17.26 9.89
CA VAL A 106 0.29 18.70 10.10
C VAL A 106 0.58 19.46 8.81
N LEU A 107 -0.38 20.29 8.42
CA LEU A 107 -0.24 21.27 7.36
C LEU A 107 -0.20 22.68 7.94
N ARG A 108 0.86 23.42 7.67
CA ARG A 108 0.93 24.85 7.96
C ARG A 108 0.78 25.65 6.68
N MET A 109 -0.23 26.54 6.65
CA MET A 109 -0.52 27.41 5.53
C MET A 109 -0.54 28.87 5.96
N ILE A 110 0.21 29.74 5.28
CA ILE A 110 0.21 31.17 5.50
C ILE A 110 -0.66 31.83 4.44
N PHE A 111 -1.64 32.61 4.87
CA PHE A 111 -2.50 33.37 3.96
C PHE A 111 -2.70 34.82 4.45
N ARG A 112 -3.22 35.64 3.57
CA ARG A 112 -3.56 37.03 3.86
C ARG A 112 -5.07 37.16 4.02
N ASP A 113 -5.53 37.71 5.14
CA ASP A 113 -6.94 37.94 5.40
C ASP A 113 -7.49 39.18 4.64
N ARG A 114 -8.78 39.47 4.83
CA ARG A 114 -9.43 40.64 4.20
C ARG A 114 -8.86 41.98 4.62
N GLU A 115 -8.37 42.09 5.84
CA GLU A 115 -7.81 43.32 6.42
C GLU A 115 -6.37 43.53 5.97
N GLY A 116 -5.79 42.55 5.26
CA GLY A 116 -4.42 42.60 4.77
C GLY A 116 -3.41 42.05 5.76
N SER A 117 -3.86 41.51 6.90
CA SER A 117 -3.02 40.88 7.92
C SER A 117 -2.64 39.46 7.48
N TYR A 118 -1.44 39.02 7.87
CA TYR A 118 -1.01 37.66 7.62
C TYR A 118 -1.45 36.74 8.76
N LYS A 119 -1.97 35.57 8.39
CA LYS A 119 -2.37 34.52 9.33
C LYS A 119 -1.71 33.22 8.97
N GLU A 120 -1.30 32.48 9.97
CA GLU A 120 -0.86 31.09 9.86
C GLU A 120 -1.98 30.18 10.33
N LEU A 121 -2.44 29.32 9.43
CA LEU A 121 -3.38 28.26 9.70
C LEU A 121 -2.59 26.96 9.82
N THR A 122 -2.62 26.35 10.98
CA THR A 122 -2.08 25.00 11.23
C THR A 122 -3.24 24.04 11.29
N VAL A 123 -3.32 23.12 10.35
CA VAL A 123 -4.33 22.04 10.33
C VAL A 123 -3.64 20.73 10.65
N MET A 124 -4.30 19.85 11.40
CA MET A 124 -3.74 18.58 11.83
C MET A 124 -4.76 17.46 11.78
N THR A 125 -4.28 16.27 11.47
CA THR A 125 -5.06 15.02 11.48
C THR A 125 -4.23 13.95 12.19
N PRO A 126 -4.77 13.28 13.23
CA PRO A 126 -4.10 12.14 13.87
C PRO A 126 -3.85 11.03 12.85
N THR A 127 -2.68 10.39 12.92
CA THR A 127 -2.26 9.37 11.95
C THR A 127 -2.33 7.94 12.48
N ILE A 128 -2.82 7.71 13.70
CA ILE A 128 -2.93 6.36 14.29
C ILE A 128 -3.75 5.43 13.40
N GLU A 129 -4.90 5.89 12.92
CA GLU A 129 -5.75 5.08 12.02
C GLU A 129 -5.04 4.78 10.68
N LYS A 130 -4.16 5.68 10.23
CA LYS A 130 -3.34 5.50 9.03
C LYS A 130 -2.30 4.40 9.24
N ASP A 131 -1.62 4.37 10.38
CA ASP A 131 -0.60 3.37 10.69
C ASP A 131 -1.23 1.98 10.81
N ASP A 132 -2.38 1.87 11.45
CA ASP A 132 -3.17 0.63 11.52
C ASP A 132 -3.60 0.16 10.12
N LEU A 133 -3.99 1.08 9.23
CA LEU A 133 -4.34 0.78 7.85
C LEU A 133 -3.12 0.29 7.06
N GLN A 134 -1.96 0.91 7.23
CA GLN A 134 -0.72 0.48 6.58
C GLN A 134 -0.30 -0.92 7.03
N GLU A 135 -0.40 -1.22 8.33
CA GLU A 135 -0.13 -2.55 8.86
C GLU A 135 -1.12 -3.59 8.32
N ALA A 136 -2.41 -3.26 8.28
CA ALA A 136 -3.43 -4.12 7.69
C ALA A 136 -3.15 -4.43 6.21
N ILE A 137 -2.78 -3.43 5.41
CA ILE A 137 -2.43 -3.61 3.99
C ILE A 137 -1.20 -4.52 3.86
N LEU A 138 -0.17 -4.34 4.67
CA LEU A 138 1.00 -5.21 4.68
C LEU A 138 0.60 -6.68 4.89
N TRP A 139 -0.23 -6.95 5.90
CA TRP A 139 -0.69 -8.31 6.19
C TRP A 139 -1.53 -8.90 5.06
N TRP A 140 -2.41 -8.12 4.44
CA TRP A 140 -3.19 -8.56 3.29
C TRP A 140 -2.32 -8.90 2.09
N ILE A 141 -1.27 -8.11 1.80
CA ILE A 141 -0.30 -8.39 0.73
C ILE A 141 0.45 -9.69 1.02
N VAL A 142 0.91 -9.90 2.26
CA VAL A 142 1.60 -11.14 2.68
C VAL A 142 0.70 -12.35 2.50
N TYR A 143 -0.56 -12.29 2.95
CA TYR A 143 -1.51 -13.40 2.77
C TYR A 143 -1.79 -13.68 1.30
N LEU A 144 -1.99 -12.65 0.49
CA LEU A 144 -2.22 -12.79 -0.95
C LEU A 144 -1.00 -13.43 -1.63
N TYR A 145 0.20 -12.99 -1.29
CA TYR A 145 1.44 -13.55 -1.81
C TYR A 145 1.59 -15.04 -1.46
N LEU A 146 1.38 -15.42 -0.21
CA LEU A 146 1.43 -16.80 0.24
C LEU A 146 0.37 -17.67 -0.45
N PHE A 147 -0.84 -17.16 -0.62
CA PHE A 147 -1.92 -17.84 -1.33
C PHE A 147 -1.56 -18.10 -2.80
N LEU A 148 -1.02 -17.08 -3.50
CA LEU A 148 -0.56 -17.21 -4.88
C LEU A 148 0.59 -18.22 -5.00
N LEU A 149 1.54 -18.19 -4.09
CA LEU A 149 2.67 -19.11 -4.05
C LEU A 149 2.20 -20.57 -3.87
N LEU A 150 1.26 -20.79 -2.94
CA LEU A 150 0.64 -22.10 -2.73
C LEU A 150 -0.10 -22.59 -3.98
N THR A 151 -0.84 -21.67 -4.63
CA THR A 151 -1.59 -21.97 -5.87
C THR A 151 -0.65 -22.38 -7.00
N ILE A 152 0.46 -21.65 -7.19
CA ILE A 152 1.49 -21.99 -8.19
C ILE A 152 2.08 -23.35 -7.92
N LEU A 153 2.41 -23.65 -6.65
CA LEU A 153 2.95 -24.94 -6.26
C LEU A 153 1.95 -26.09 -6.56
N LEU A 154 0.68 -25.89 -6.22
CA LEU A 154 -0.38 -26.85 -6.47
C LEU A 154 -0.56 -27.11 -7.97
N ILE A 155 -0.63 -26.06 -8.79
CA ILE A 155 -0.74 -26.15 -10.25
C ILE A 155 0.46 -26.92 -10.81
N ASN A 156 1.68 -26.59 -10.38
CA ASN A 156 2.88 -27.29 -10.84
C ASN A 156 2.84 -28.78 -10.52
N ILE A 157 2.42 -29.17 -9.32
CA ILE A 157 2.27 -30.57 -8.93
C ILE A 157 1.22 -31.27 -9.81
N LEU A 158 0.05 -30.65 -10.02
CA LEU A 158 -1.03 -31.20 -10.83
C LEU A 158 -0.61 -31.37 -12.29
N VAL A 159 0.02 -30.35 -12.87
CA VAL A 159 0.52 -30.39 -14.25
C VAL A 159 1.58 -31.48 -14.41
N LEU A 160 2.51 -31.58 -13.45
CA LEU A 160 3.56 -32.61 -13.47
C LEU A 160 2.94 -34.03 -13.46
N HIS A 161 2.01 -34.26 -12.53
CA HIS A 161 1.35 -35.55 -12.44
C HIS A 161 0.55 -35.92 -13.70
N ARG A 162 -0.19 -34.93 -14.26
CA ARG A 162 -1.05 -35.19 -15.43
C ARG A 162 -0.26 -35.31 -16.73
N THR A 163 0.76 -34.49 -16.93
CA THR A 163 1.57 -34.45 -18.17
C THR A 163 2.56 -35.64 -18.24
N LEU A 164 3.07 -36.10 -17.11
CA LEU A 164 4.03 -37.22 -17.10
C LEU A 164 3.36 -38.57 -17.08
N ARG A 165 2.07 -38.67 -16.76
CA ARG A 165 1.33 -39.92 -16.73
C ARG A 165 1.41 -40.71 -18.05
N PRO A 166 1.14 -40.11 -19.23
CA PRO A 166 1.28 -40.79 -20.52
C PRO A 166 2.73 -41.15 -20.86
N LEU A 167 3.70 -40.33 -20.43
CA LEU A 167 5.12 -40.64 -20.63
C LEU A 167 5.57 -41.87 -19.84
N TYR A 168 5.07 -42.03 -18.61
CA TYR A 168 5.31 -43.28 -17.81
C TYR A 168 4.66 -44.50 -18.40
N ALA A 169 3.48 -44.34 -19.00
CA ALA A 169 2.80 -45.43 -19.70
C ALA A 169 3.62 -45.90 -20.91
N LEU A 170 4.13 -44.94 -21.73
CA LEU A 170 5.02 -45.18 -22.85
C LEU A 170 6.33 -45.86 -22.44
N LEU A 171 6.98 -45.37 -21.37
CA LEU A 171 8.23 -45.99 -20.89
C LEU A 171 8.03 -47.40 -20.40
N ARG A 172 6.94 -47.72 -19.67
CA ARG A 172 6.61 -49.06 -19.25
C ARG A 172 6.32 -49.99 -20.44
N TRP A 173 5.64 -49.44 -21.46
CA TRP A 173 5.36 -50.22 -22.66
C TRP A 173 6.66 -50.52 -23.43
N LEU A 174 7.58 -49.59 -23.54
CA LEU A 174 8.90 -49.75 -24.17
C LEU A 174 9.80 -50.73 -23.43
N ASP A 175 9.78 -50.75 -22.10
CA ASP A 175 10.52 -51.71 -21.28
C ASP A 175 10.03 -53.16 -21.48
N GLY A 176 8.74 -53.31 -21.80
CA GLY A 176 8.14 -54.63 -22.15
C GLY A 176 8.21 -55.01 -23.61
N TYR A 177 8.66 -54.11 -24.49
CA TYR A 177 8.67 -54.32 -25.94
C TYR A 177 9.78 -55.31 -26.38
N ARG A 178 9.40 -56.43 -26.94
CA ARG A 178 10.32 -57.43 -27.52
C ARG A 178 10.26 -57.34 -29.04
N VAL A 179 11.39 -57.07 -29.69
CA VAL A 179 11.52 -57.08 -31.14
C VAL A 179 11.22 -58.49 -31.63
N GLY A 180 10.18 -58.65 -32.50
CA GLY A 180 9.75 -59.96 -33.06
C GLY A 180 8.76 -60.75 -32.20
N GLY A 181 8.27 -60.24 -31.04
CA GLY A 181 7.25 -60.80 -30.22
C GLY A 181 5.85 -60.22 -30.42
N LYS A 182 4.80 -60.94 -29.95
CA LYS A 182 3.44 -60.36 -29.88
C LYS A 182 3.41 -59.34 -28.75
N ASN A 183 3.54 -58.07 -29.05
CA ASN A 183 3.46 -56.97 -28.10
C ASN A 183 2.00 -56.52 -27.93
N ALA A 184 1.58 -56.25 -26.69
CA ALA A 184 0.26 -55.69 -26.42
C ALA A 184 0.18 -54.23 -26.94
N PRO A 185 -0.97 -53.79 -27.52
CA PRO A 185 -1.14 -52.41 -27.94
C PRO A 185 -1.04 -51.45 -26.76
N LEU A 186 -0.61 -50.21 -27.01
CA LEU A 186 -0.55 -49.17 -26.01
C LEU A 186 -1.98 -48.92 -25.49
N ALA A 187 -2.23 -49.03 -24.18
CA ALA A 187 -3.51 -48.65 -23.61
C ALA A 187 -3.62 -47.10 -23.64
N ASN A 188 -4.53 -46.59 -24.46
CA ASN A 188 -4.94 -45.18 -24.45
C ASN A 188 -6.02 -44.99 -23.37
N ASP A 189 -5.61 -44.69 -22.13
CA ASP A 189 -6.50 -44.16 -21.08
C ASP A 189 -6.21 -42.70 -20.82
#